data_e41e3d1a0e4ceb7df508a598d08c71d7
#
_entry.id   e41e3d1a0e4ceb7df508a598d08c71d7
#
_cell.length_a   1.000
_cell.length_b   1.000
_cell.length_c   1.000
_cell.angle_alpha   90.00
_cell.angle_beta   90.00
_cell.angle_gamma   90.00
#
_symmetry.space_group_name_H-M   'P 1'
#
loop_
_entity.id
_entity.type
_entity.pdbx_description
1 polymer ?
#
loop_
_entity_poly.entity_id
_entity_poly.type
_entity_poly.pdbx_seq_one_letter_code
_entity_poly.pdbx_strand_id
1 'polypeptide(L)'
;MSNKVLSIGTQFPAFKKKAVVSIEKGKEFIELTNEYATAKGKWTVMFWWPKDFTFVCPTEIAEFNKKHSEFTDRDAVLIGASTDSEFVHAAWRRDHNDLRDLKFPMLADTSKSLAEELGILDSEEKIAYRATFIRANQSNFLAKLS
;
A
#
# COMPACT_ATOMS: atom_id res chain seq x y z
N MET A 1 11.58 -20.35 4.96
CA MET A 1 10.78 -19.32 5.62
C MET A 1 9.33 -19.63 5.57
N SER A 2 8.71 -19.47 6.67
CA SER A 2 7.31 -19.78 6.79
C SER A 2 6.43 -18.69 6.15
N ASN A 3 5.36 -19.11 5.53
CA ASN A 3 4.31 -18.21 5.05
C ASN A 3 3.39 -17.89 6.23
N LYS A 4 3.89 -17.06 7.11
CA LYS A 4 3.13 -16.65 8.28
C LYS A 4 2.09 -15.64 7.88
N VAL A 5 0.83 -16.00 8.00
CA VAL A 5 -0.26 -15.04 7.86
C VAL A 5 -0.44 -14.35 9.20
N LEU A 6 -0.43 -13.03 9.19
CA LEU A 6 -0.66 -12.26 10.39
C LEU A 6 -2.13 -12.34 10.79
N SER A 7 -2.38 -12.60 12.04
CA SER A 7 -3.73 -12.62 12.56
C SER A 7 -4.09 -11.27 13.19
N ILE A 8 -5.39 -11.07 13.39
CA ILE A 8 -5.92 -9.89 14.06
C ILE A 8 -5.30 -9.80 15.45
N GLY A 9 -4.86 -8.60 15.82
CA GLY A 9 -4.24 -8.35 17.13
C GLY A 9 -2.74 -8.52 17.15
N THR A 10 -2.11 -8.97 16.06
CA THR A 10 -0.65 -9.01 15.98
C THR A 10 -0.09 -7.65 15.62
N GLN A 11 1.17 -7.44 15.97
CA GLN A 11 1.86 -6.20 15.68
C GLN A 11 2.18 -6.10 14.19
N PHE A 12 1.89 -4.95 13.58
CA PHE A 12 2.24 -4.69 12.19
C PHE A 12 3.76 -4.57 12.06
N PRO A 13 4.39 -5.21 11.06
CA PRO A 13 5.84 -5.13 10.91
C PRO A 13 6.32 -3.71 10.62
N ALA A 14 7.50 -3.39 11.13
CA ALA A 14 8.16 -2.14 10.79
C ALA A 14 8.64 -2.20 9.34
N PHE A 15 8.54 -1.07 8.63
CA PHE A 15 9.03 -1.00 7.26
C PHE A 15 9.55 0.40 6.93
N LYS A 16 10.38 0.47 5.92
CA LYS A 16 10.91 1.70 5.36
C LYS A 16 11.10 1.47 3.87
N LYS A 17 10.16 2.01 3.08
CA LYS A 17 10.09 1.73 1.65
C LYS A 17 9.91 3.00 0.86
N LYS A 18 10.31 2.98 -0.41
CA LYS A 18 10.01 4.07 -1.33
C LYS A 18 8.55 4.04 -1.71
N ALA A 19 7.99 5.20 -1.97
CA ALA A 19 6.60 5.32 -2.41
C ALA A 19 6.45 6.46 -3.40
N VAL A 20 5.45 6.36 -4.27
CA VAL A 20 5.13 7.39 -5.23
C VAL A 20 3.91 8.16 -4.74
N VAL A 21 4.05 9.49 -4.65
CA VAL A 21 2.97 10.35 -4.15
C VAL A 21 2.46 11.33 -5.20
N SER A 22 3.18 11.48 -6.32
CA SER A 22 2.86 12.48 -7.33
C SER A 22 3.40 12.06 -8.68
N ILE A 23 2.85 12.63 -9.74
CA ILE A 23 3.43 12.52 -11.09
C ILE A 23 4.18 13.79 -11.49
N GLU A 24 4.25 14.77 -10.60
CA GLU A 24 4.95 16.01 -10.84
C GLU A 24 6.46 15.76 -10.82
N LYS A 25 7.14 16.19 -11.87
CA LYS A 25 8.57 15.97 -12.03
C LYS A 25 9.37 16.54 -10.85
N GLY A 26 10.20 15.69 -10.25
CA GLY A 26 11.01 16.06 -9.09
C GLY A 26 10.31 15.88 -7.75
N LYS A 27 9.01 15.55 -7.74
CA LYS A 27 8.23 15.37 -6.51
C LYS A 27 7.52 14.02 -6.45
N GLU A 28 8.00 13.06 -7.24
CA GLU A 28 7.34 11.76 -7.36
C GLU A 28 7.48 10.88 -6.13
N PHE A 29 8.64 10.91 -5.49
CA PHE A 29 9.03 9.87 -4.54
C PHE A 29 9.20 10.40 -3.12
N ILE A 30 8.75 9.59 -2.15
CA ILE A 30 9.03 9.80 -0.73
C ILE A 30 9.50 8.48 -0.12
N GLU A 31 10.04 8.56 1.08
CA GLU A 31 10.30 7.38 1.88
C GLU A 31 9.17 7.22 2.88
N LEU A 32 8.54 6.05 2.88
CA LEU A 32 7.37 5.76 3.68
C LEU A 32 7.73 4.77 4.77
N THR A 33 7.34 5.05 6.00
CA THR A 33 7.58 4.16 7.14
C THR A 33 6.26 3.73 7.76
N ASN A 34 6.34 2.73 8.63
CA ASN A 34 5.18 2.25 9.38
C ASN A 34 4.59 3.30 10.33
N GLU A 35 5.28 4.42 10.53
CA GLU A 35 4.79 5.51 11.38
C GLU A 35 4.11 6.63 10.59
N TYR A 36 3.97 6.47 9.29
CA TYR A 36 3.42 7.52 8.43
C TYR A 36 2.05 8.01 8.90
N ALA A 37 1.16 7.10 9.24
CA ALA A 37 -0.18 7.46 9.72
C ALA A 37 -0.22 7.61 11.25
N THR A 38 0.47 6.73 11.98
CA THR A 38 0.42 6.73 13.44
C THR A 38 1.06 7.95 14.05
N ALA A 39 2.08 8.53 13.41
CA ALA A 39 2.68 9.78 13.85
C ALA A 39 1.67 10.93 13.84
N LYS A 40 0.62 10.82 13.03
CA LYS A 40 -0.47 11.80 12.94
C LYS A 40 -1.70 11.37 13.75
N GLY A 41 -1.62 10.28 14.50
CA GLY A 41 -2.73 9.74 15.26
C GLY A 41 -3.84 9.14 14.40
N LYS A 42 -3.50 8.68 13.20
CA LYS A 42 -4.48 8.17 12.22
C LYS A 42 -4.37 6.67 12.02
N TRP A 43 -5.48 6.07 11.61
CA TRP A 43 -5.50 4.68 11.19
C TRP A 43 -4.82 4.54 9.84
N THR A 44 -4.27 3.36 9.57
CA THR A 44 -3.72 3.02 8.25
C THR A 44 -4.59 1.96 7.61
N VAL A 45 -5.01 2.22 6.36
CA VAL A 45 -5.63 1.21 5.51
C VAL A 45 -4.66 0.96 4.37
N MET A 46 -4.05 -0.22 4.37
CA MET A 46 -3.07 -0.60 3.36
C MET A 46 -3.64 -1.72 2.50
N PHE A 47 -3.75 -1.48 1.22
CA PHE A 47 -4.27 -2.49 0.30
C PHE A 47 -3.22 -2.84 -0.75
N TRP A 48 -3.15 -4.13 -1.08
CA TRP A 48 -2.14 -4.71 -1.97
C TRP A 48 -2.77 -5.22 -3.23
N TRP A 49 -2.03 -5.10 -4.35
CA TRP A 49 -2.39 -5.72 -5.61
C TRP A 49 -1.15 -6.46 -6.15
N PRO A 50 -1.36 -7.49 -7.05
CA PRO A 50 -0.24 -8.31 -7.50
C PRO A 50 0.77 -7.58 -8.38
N LYS A 51 0.32 -6.84 -9.37
CA LYS A 51 1.20 -6.19 -10.35
C LYS A 51 0.60 -4.92 -10.92
N ASP A 52 1.48 -3.96 -11.19
CA ASP A 52 1.12 -2.79 -11.98
C ASP A 52 0.86 -3.20 -13.44
N PHE A 53 0.24 -2.32 -14.20
CA PHE A 53 -0.03 -2.50 -15.63
C PHE A 53 -0.91 -3.72 -15.95
N THR A 54 -1.89 -3.99 -15.09
CA THR A 54 -2.93 -5.01 -15.35
C THR A 54 -4.29 -4.33 -15.52
N PHE A 55 -5.26 -5.06 -16.07
CA PHE A 55 -6.58 -4.51 -16.38
C PHE A 55 -7.46 -4.32 -15.13
N VAL A 56 -7.33 -5.18 -14.16
CA VAL A 56 -8.24 -5.19 -13.00
C VAL A 56 -7.80 -4.22 -11.92
N CYS A 57 -6.50 -4.15 -11.64
CA CYS A 57 -5.95 -3.35 -10.55
C CYS A 57 -6.25 -1.86 -10.65
N PRO A 58 -6.18 -1.20 -11.84
CA PRO A 58 -6.46 0.23 -11.90
C PRO A 58 -7.87 0.58 -11.46
N THR A 59 -8.86 -0.27 -11.78
CA THR A 59 -10.25 -0.04 -11.39
C THR A 59 -10.40 -0.04 -9.87
N GLU A 60 -9.77 -0.99 -9.19
CA GLU A 60 -9.82 -1.08 -7.73
C GLU A 60 -9.13 0.11 -7.07
N ILE A 61 -7.97 0.49 -7.59
CA ILE A 61 -7.19 1.61 -7.06
C ILE A 61 -7.97 2.91 -7.23
N ALA A 62 -8.57 3.11 -8.40
CA ALA A 62 -9.39 4.30 -8.69
C ALA A 62 -10.59 4.36 -7.76
N GLU A 63 -11.17 3.22 -7.40
CA GLU A 63 -12.32 3.18 -6.48
C GLU A 63 -11.93 3.63 -5.08
N PHE A 64 -10.78 3.20 -4.58
CA PHE A 64 -10.25 3.70 -3.32
C PHE A 64 -10.02 5.22 -3.38
N ASN A 65 -9.52 5.71 -4.52
CA ASN A 65 -9.27 7.14 -4.68
C ASN A 65 -10.55 7.95 -4.66
N LYS A 66 -11.61 7.45 -5.29
CA LYS A 66 -12.92 8.11 -5.25
C LYS A 66 -13.45 8.25 -3.83
N LYS A 67 -13.15 7.28 -2.99
CA LYS A 67 -13.62 7.25 -1.60
C LYS A 67 -12.60 7.79 -0.61
N HIS A 68 -11.54 8.43 -1.11
CA HIS A 68 -10.48 8.96 -0.27
C HIS A 68 -10.99 9.88 0.84
N SER A 69 -11.93 10.77 0.52
CA SER A 69 -12.47 11.70 1.49
C SER A 69 -13.22 10.98 2.62
N GLU A 70 -13.87 9.86 2.33
CA GLU A 70 -14.55 9.07 3.36
C GLU A 70 -13.56 8.47 4.36
N PHE A 71 -12.40 8.05 3.88
CA PHE A 71 -11.34 7.56 4.77
C PHE A 71 -10.73 8.71 5.59
N THR A 72 -10.47 9.84 4.94
CA THR A 72 -9.94 11.03 5.62
C THR A 72 -10.88 11.51 6.71
N ASP A 73 -12.17 11.50 6.45
CA ASP A 73 -13.20 11.91 7.42
C ASP A 73 -13.24 11.01 8.65
N ARG A 74 -12.70 9.80 8.53
CA ARG A 74 -12.63 8.83 9.64
C ARG A 74 -11.22 8.71 10.21
N ASP A 75 -10.39 9.71 9.98
CA ASP A 75 -9.00 9.75 10.45
C ASP A 75 -8.18 8.54 10.00
N ALA A 76 -8.36 8.14 8.74
CA ALA A 76 -7.63 7.03 8.15
C ALA A 76 -6.79 7.51 6.97
N VAL A 77 -5.60 6.92 6.86
CA VAL A 77 -4.68 7.15 5.74
C VAL A 77 -4.69 5.92 4.85
N LEU A 78 -4.85 6.13 3.55
CA LEU A 78 -4.76 5.06 2.57
C LEU A 78 -3.32 4.90 2.08
N ILE A 79 -2.88 3.66 1.91
CA ILE A 79 -1.62 3.32 1.28
C ILE A 79 -1.88 2.16 0.33
N GLY A 80 -1.55 2.34 -0.95
CA GLY A 80 -1.59 1.25 -1.91
C GLY A 80 -0.21 0.62 -2.01
N ALA A 81 -0.13 -0.68 -2.29
CA ALA A 81 1.15 -1.37 -2.31
C ALA A 81 1.21 -2.53 -3.31
N SER A 82 2.37 -2.73 -3.87
CA SER A 82 2.70 -3.94 -4.62
C SER A 82 4.22 -4.17 -4.56
N THR A 83 4.68 -5.27 -5.14
CA THR A 83 6.11 -5.57 -5.18
C THR A 83 6.83 -4.94 -6.37
N ASP A 84 6.14 -4.13 -7.17
CA ASP A 84 6.77 -3.37 -8.23
C ASP A 84 7.59 -2.22 -7.67
N SER A 85 8.54 -1.74 -8.47
CA SER A 85 9.40 -0.64 -8.03
C SER A 85 8.66 0.70 -8.05
N GLU A 86 9.24 1.69 -7.38
CA GLU A 86 8.71 3.05 -7.40
C GLU A 86 8.72 3.64 -8.80
N PHE A 87 9.67 3.23 -9.63
CA PHE A 87 9.74 3.70 -11.02
C PHE A 87 8.61 3.13 -11.87
N VAL A 88 8.28 1.87 -11.65
CA VAL A 88 7.15 1.22 -12.34
C VAL A 88 5.83 1.85 -11.89
N HIS A 89 5.67 2.09 -10.59
CA HIS A 89 4.49 2.80 -10.06
C HIS A 89 4.33 4.18 -10.70
N ALA A 90 5.41 4.93 -10.77
CA ALA A 90 5.38 6.28 -11.36
C ALA A 90 4.99 6.23 -12.83
N ALA A 91 5.56 5.29 -13.58
CA ALA A 91 5.24 5.12 -15.00
C ALA A 91 3.76 4.76 -15.19
N TRP A 92 3.24 3.87 -14.36
CA TRP A 92 1.84 3.46 -14.44
C TRP A 92 0.90 4.61 -14.14
N ARG A 93 1.21 5.41 -13.14
CA ARG A 93 0.41 6.59 -12.81
C ARG A 93 0.39 7.61 -13.94
N ARG A 94 1.51 7.81 -14.63
CA ARG A 94 1.57 8.72 -15.78
C ARG A 94 0.80 8.19 -16.96
N ASP A 95 0.85 6.88 -17.17
CA ASP A 95 0.26 6.24 -18.35
C ASP A 95 -1.24 6.04 -18.25
N HIS A 96 -1.77 5.84 -17.06
CA HIS A 96 -3.18 5.52 -16.86
C HIS A 96 -3.94 6.72 -16.31
N ASN A 97 -4.94 7.19 -17.05
CA ASN A 97 -5.71 8.38 -16.69
C ASN A 97 -6.32 8.32 -15.28
N ASP A 98 -6.82 7.14 -14.90
CA ASP A 98 -7.49 6.96 -13.61
C ASP A 98 -6.53 6.99 -12.42
N LEU A 99 -5.22 6.92 -12.68
CA LEU A 99 -4.20 6.88 -11.63
C LEU A 99 -3.41 8.18 -11.48
N ARG A 100 -3.63 9.14 -12.37
CA ARG A 100 -2.87 10.41 -12.33
C ARG A 100 -3.17 11.22 -11.09
N ASP A 101 -4.40 11.19 -10.64
CA ASP A 101 -4.88 12.03 -9.53
C ASP A 101 -4.96 11.29 -8.20
N LEU A 102 -4.18 10.22 -8.02
CA LEU A 102 -4.21 9.48 -6.77
C LEU A 102 -3.80 10.37 -5.60
N LYS A 103 -4.60 10.35 -4.55
CA LYS A 103 -4.42 11.16 -3.34
C LYS A 103 -3.71 10.41 -2.23
N PHE A 104 -3.25 9.21 -2.50
CA PHE A 104 -2.55 8.39 -1.52
C PHE A 104 -1.27 7.81 -2.12
N PRO A 105 -0.28 7.45 -1.27
CA PRO A 105 0.98 6.89 -1.75
C PRO A 105 0.82 5.48 -2.32
N MET A 106 1.66 5.16 -3.29
CA MET A 106 1.83 3.80 -3.80
C MET A 106 3.18 3.28 -3.32
N LEU A 107 3.15 2.40 -2.34
CA LEU A 107 4.35 1.83 -1.72
C LEU A 107 4.99 0.79 -2.64
N ALA A 108 6.30 0.85 -2.77
CA ALA A 108 7.08 -0.08 -3.60
C ALA A 108 7.83 -1.06 -2.70
N ASP A 109 7.32 -2.28 -2.58
CA ASP A 109 7.98 -3.34 -1.83
C ASP A 109 8.87 -4.17 -2.76
N THR A 110 9.83 -3.51 -3.37
CA THR A 110 10.69 -4.09 -4.41
C THR A 110 11.47 -5.30 -3.91
N SER A 111 11.95 -5.25 -2.67
CA SER A 111 12.67 -6.38 -2.05
C SER A 111 11.73 -7.51 -1.65
N LYS A 112 10.42 -7.27 -1.64
CA LYS A 112 9.38 -8.24 -1.27
C LYS A 112 9.38 -8.59 0.22
N SER A 113 10.19 -7.91 1.02
CA SER A 113 10.34 -8.22 2.44
C SER A 113 9.07 -7.94 3.24
N LEU A 114 8.37 -6.84 2.93
CA LEU A 114 7.14 -6.51 3.66
C LEU A 114 6.01 -7.48 3.31
N ALA A 115 5.86 -7.81 2.03
CA ALA A 115 4.84 -8.77 1.61
C ALA A 115 5.09 -10.14 2.26
N GLU A 116 6.36 -10.53 2.37
CA GLU A 116 6.72 -11.79 3.03
C GLU A 116 6.36 -11.75 4.52
N GLU A 117 6.70 -10.67 5.21
CA GLU A 117 6.38 -10.52 6.63
C GLU A 117 4.87 -10.48 6.89
N LEU A 118 4.10 -9.93 5.96
CA LEU A 118 2.65 -9.90 6.06
C LEU A 118 1.99 -11.22 5.67
N GLY A 119 2.77 -12.17 5.17
CA GLY A 119 2.26 -13.48 4.79
C GLY A 119 1.45 -13.50 3.50
N ILE A 120 1.68 -12.54 2.61
CA ILE A 120 0.91 -12.41 1.36
C ILE A 120 1.78 -12.54 0.10
N LEU A 121 3.01 -12.99 0.24
CA LEU A 121 3.89 -13.17 -0.92
C LEU A 121 3.72 -14.56 -1.49
N ASP A 122 3.39 -14.64 -2.80
CA ASP A 122 3.32 -15.91 -3.48
C ASP A 122 4.73 -16.50 -3.60
N SER A 123 4.87 -17.76 -3.19
CA SER A 123 6.16 -18.43 -3.12
C SER A 123 6.78 -18.71 -4.49
N GLU A 124 5.96 -18.88 -5.53
CA GLU A 124 6.43 -19.17 -6.87
C GLU A 124 6.64 -17.91 -7.70
N GLU A 125 5.62 -17.09 -7.80
CA GLU A 125 5.63 -15.88 -8.64
C GLU A 125 6.32 -14.70 -7.99
N LYS A 126 6.48 -14.74 -6.68
CA LYS A 126 7.12 -13.66 -5.91
C LYS A 126 6.41 -12.32 -6.07
N ILE A 127 5.10 -12.37 -6.15
CA ILE A 127 4.24 -11.19 -6.15
C ILE A 127 3.26 -11.28 -4.98
N ALA A 128 2.69 -10.15 -4.61
CA ALA A 128 1.75 -10.13 -3.49
C ALA A 128 0.38 -10.65 -3.91
N TYR A 129 -0.30 -11.30 -2.97
CA TYR A 129 -1.73 -11.57 -3.13
C TYR A 129 -2.51 -10.28 -2.88
N ARG A 130 -3.76 -10.23 -3.34
CA ARG A 130 -4.64 -9.12 -2.98
C ARG A 130 -4.97 -9.23 -1.50
N ALA A 131 -4.80 -8.14 -0.78
CA ALA A 131 -5.06 -8.13 0.65
C ALA A 131 -5.26 -6.70 1.11
N THR A 132 -6.06 -6.51 2.16
CA THR A 132 -6.24 -5.21 2.79
C THR A 132 -6.00 -5.36 4.29
N PHE A 133 -5.17 -4.49 4.84
CA PHE A 133 -4.82 -4.46 6.25
C PHE A 133 -5.29 -3.15 6.86
N ILE A 134 -5.84 -3.20 8.06
CA ILE A 134 -6.21 -2.02 8.81
C ILE A 134 -5.39 -2.02 10.10
N ARG A 135 -4.66 -0.95 10.32
CA ARG A 135 -3.82 -0.77 11.51
C ARG A 135 -4.37 0.37 12.35
N ALA A 136 -4.51 0.12 13.65
CA ALA A 136 -5.06 1.09 14.59
C ALA A 136 -4.15 2.32 14.75
N ASN A 137 -4.76 3.45 15.08
CA ASN A 137 -4.07 4.74 15.13
C ASN A 137 -3.12 4.90 16.32
N GLN A 138 -3.35 4.18 17.40
CA GLN A 138 -2.56 4.31 18.63
C GLN A 138 -1.89 3.02 19.07
N SER A 139 -1.94 2.00 18.22
CA SER A 139 -1.35 0.71 18.53
C SER A 139 -0.80 0.10 17.27
N ASN A 140 0.04 -0.92 17.43
CA ASN A 140 0.56 -1.65 16.28
C ASN A 140 -0.32 -2.85 15.92
N PHE A 141 -1.52 -2.90 16.47
CA PHE A 141 -2.42 -4.02 16.21
C PHE A 141 -3.00 -3.96 14.80
N LEU A 142 -3.15 -5.11 14.23
CA LEU A 142 -3.56 -5.32 12.86
C LEU A 142 -4.94 -5.93 12.78
N ALA A 143 -5.79 -5.44 11.90
CA ALA A 143 -6.97 -6.14 11.45
C ALA A 143 -6.80 -6.39 9.95
N LYS A 144 -7.00 -7.63 9.52
CA LYS A 144 -6.86 -8.01 8.12
C LYS A 144 -8.21 -8.23 7.50
N LEU A 145 -8.43 -7.57 6.36
CA LEU A 145 -9.59 -7.83 5.51
C LEU A 145 -9.07 -8.49 4.24
N SER A 146 -9.65 -9.57 3.87
CA SER A 146 -9.23 -10.29 2.67
C SER A 146 -10.02 -9.86 1.45
#